data_876b2d0f398a40305a1e8c5c69a93c21
#
_entry.id   876b2d0f398a40305a1e8c5c69a93c21
#
_cell.length_a   1.000
_cell.length_b   1.000
_cell.length_c   1.000
_cell.angle_alpha   90.00
_cell.angle_beta   90.00
_cell.angle_gamma   90.00
#
_symmetry.space_group_name_H-M   'P 1'
#
loop_
_entity.id
_entity.type
_entity.pdbx_description
1 polymer ?
#
loop_
_entity_poly.entity_id
_entity_poly.type
_entity_poly.pdbx_seq_one_letter_code
_entity_poly.pdbx_strand_id
1 'polypeptide(L)'
;DEALRAGWWEGFVRPGPSVEPKVLFIMGNNPLRRLRGGTRTLLEELWPKLGKVITVDFRWSTTALYSDIVLPAAFFYEKEQFHTLTSSEVRFWAYGQKAIDPVGDSRSEWSMVNGLARTIARRASERGLDEYQVPHGVTPERCKAVLGRALTIPDALRPILGTLRHFHEIPDLLTMNGKYSEDDVEQALKDMVERCKDAGIFEGEESLEKIRARGFVKYN
;
A
#
# COMPACT_ATOMS: atom_id res chain seq x y z
N ASP A 1 5.56 -23.36 -11.07
CA ASP A 1 5.74 -23.21 -12.54
C ASP A 1 4.77 -24.07 -13.36
N GLU A 2 4.57 -25.34 -13.03
CA GLU A 2 3.66 -26.24 -13.76
C GLU A 2 2.20 -25.78 -13.63
N ALA A 3 1.76 -25.44 -12.42
CA ALA A 3 0.42 -24.92 -12.17
C ALA A 3 0.14 -23.60 -12.91
N LEU A 4 1.15 -22.73 -13.03
CA LEU A 4 1.06 -21.49 -13.81
C LEU A 4 1.02 -21.77 -15.31
N ARG A 5 1.83 -22.70 -15.82
CA ARG A 5 1.82 -23.09 -17.24
C ARG A 5 0.54 -23.79 -17.63
N ALA A 6 0.00 -24.62 -16.74
CA ALA A 6 -1.27 -25.33 -16.93
C ALA A 6 -2.51 -24.43 -16.74
N GLY A 7 -2.33 -23.17 -16.34
CA GLY A 7 -3.45 -22.26 -16.08
C GLY A 7 -4.25 -22.56 -14.82
N TRP A 8 -3.75 -23.45 -13.96
CA TRP A 8 -4.41 -23.76 -12.69
C TRP A 8 -4.28 -22.64 -11.66
N TRP A 9 -3.27 -21.82 -11.82
CA TRP A 9 -2.98 -20.71 -10.91
C TRP A 9 -2.85 -19.41 -11.68
N GLU A 10 -3.87 -18.58 -11.59
CA GLU A 10 -3.78 -17.21 -12.07
C GLU A 10 -3.31 -16.29 -10.95
N GLY A 11 -2.18 -15.63 -11.14
CA GLY A 11 -1.72 -14.58 -10.24
C GLY A 11 -2.73 -13.43 -10.17
N PHE A 12 -2.79 -12.73 -9.05
CA PHE A 12 -3.69 -11.61 -8.83
C PHE A 12 -3.56 -10.48 -9.86
N VAL A 13 -2.34 -10.16 -10.21
CA VAL A 13 -2.02 -9.18 -11.24
C VAL A 13 -0.83 -9.70 -12.01
N ARG A 14 -0.98 -9.88 -13.30
CA ARG A 14 0.18 -10.08 -14.19
C ARG A 14 0.49 -8.76 -14.85
N PRO A 15 1.75 -8.31 -14.84
CA PRO A 15 2.21 -7.37 -15.83
C PRO A 15 1.86 -7.94 -17.20
N GLY A 16 1.56 -7.09 -18.17
CA GLY A 16 1.32 -7.54 -19.53
C GLY A 16 2.44 -8.47 -20.00
N PRO A 17 2.20 -9.38 -20.95
CA PRO A 17 3.16 -10.42 -21.36
C PRO A 17 4.51 -9.87 -21.84
N SER A 18 4.59 -8.59 -22.15
CA SER A 18 5.79 -7.89 -22.62
C SER A 18 6.53 -7.09 -21.55
N VAL A 19 6.02 -7.02 -20.31
CA VAL A 19 6.61 -6.17 -19.27
C VAL A 19 7.01 -7.01 -18.07
N GLU A 20 8.32 -7.18 -17.89
CA GLU A 20 8.87 -7.77 -16.67
C GLU A 20 9.00 -6.72 -15.58
N PRO A 21 8.53 -6.97 -14.34
CA PRO A 21 8.81 -6.10 -13.21
C PRO A 21 10.31 -5.94 -12.98
N LYS A 22 10.78 -4.68 -12.90
CA LYS A 22 12.21 -4.39 -12.67
C LYS A 22 12.46 -3.82 -11.28
N VAL A 23 11.43 -3.35 -10.59
CA VAL A 23 11.53 -2.81 -9.25
C VAL A 23 10.58 -3.57 -8.33
N LEU A 24 11.12 -4.08 -7.23
CA LEU A 24 10.33 -4.68 -6.15
C LEU A 24 10.34 -3.72 -4.96
N PHE A 25 9.15 -3.25 -4.60
CA PHE A 25 8.94 -2.39 -3.44
C PHE A 25 8.27 -3.20 -2.33
N ILE A 26 8.92 -3.31 -1.17
CA ILE A 26 8.47 -4.12 -0.04
C ILE A 26 8.19 -3.21 1.15
N MET A 27 6.94 -3.14 1.58
CA MET A 27 6.51 -2.37 2.74
C MET A 27 5.89 -3.29 3.80
N GLY A 28 6.35 -3.16 5.05
CA GLY A 28 5.76 -3.85 6.19
C GLY A 28 5.81 -5.38 6.15
N ASN A 29 6.70 -5.95 5.34
CA ASN A 29 6.84 -7.39 5.19
C ASN A 29 8.31 -7.83 5.17
N ASN A 30 8.54 -9.09 5.55
CA ASN A 30 9.86 -9.73 5.50
C ASN A 30 9.76 -11.07 4.75
N PRO A 31 9.56 -11.03 3.41
CA PRO A 31 9.31 -12.23 2.61
C PRO A 31 10.46 -13.23 2.68
N LEU A 32 11.72 -12.79 2.73
CA LEU A 32 12.86 -13.69 2.81
C LEU A 32 12.82 -14.57 4.07
N ARG A 33 12.25 -14.09 5.17
CA ARG A 33 12.12 -14.87 6.41
C ARG A 33 10.78 -15.59 6.54
N ARG A 34 9.69 -14.98 6.06
CA ARG A 34 8.32 -15.44 6.35
C ARG A 34 7.77 -16.47 5.36
N LEU A 35 8.24 -16.45 4.12
CA LEU A 35 7.78 -17.40 3.11
C LEU A 35 8.52 -18.73 3.26
N ARG A 36 7.79 -19.82 3.30
CA ARG A 36 8.38 -21.18 3.34
C ARG A 36 9.20 -21.44 2.08
N GLY A 37 10.48 -21.79 2.26
CA GLY A 37 11.44 -21.92 1.16
C GLY A 37 11.79 -20.60 0.46
N GLY A 38 11.21 -19.47 0.94
CA GLY A 38 11.27 -18.17 0.25
C GLY A 38 12.65 -17.61 0.16
N THR A 39 13.49 -17.75 1.19
CA THR A 39 14.84 -17.18 1.17
C THR A 39 15.62 -17.65 -0.05
N ARG A 40 15.75 -18.95 -0.23
CA ARG A 40 16.51 -19.50 -1.34
C ARG A 40 15.86 -19.19 -2.69
N THR A 41 14.58 -19.53 -2.83
CA THR A 41 13.85 -19.32 -4.10
C THR A 41 13.82 -17.86 -4.52
N LEU A 42 13.57 -16.95 -3.58
CA LEU A 42 13.54 -15.53 -3.91
C LEU A 42 14.92 -14.99 -4.28
N LEU A 43 15.96 -15.33 -3.52
CA LEU A 43 17.31 -14.86 -3.80
C LEU A 43 17.92 -15.46 -5.08
N GLU A 44 17.64 -16.73 -5.38
CA GLU A 44 18.20 -17.41 -6.55
C GLU A 44 17.39 -17.16 -7.83
N GLU A 45 16.05 -17.00 -7.73
CA GLU A 45 15.17 -16.97 -8.90
C GLU A 45 14.56 -15.59 -9.19
N LEU A 46 14.27 -14.78 -8.16
CA LEU A 46 13.61 -13.49 -8.34
C LEU A 46 14.60 -12.32 -8.29
N TRP A 47 15.40 -12.22 -7.23
CA TRP A 47 16.34 -11.09 -7.05
C TRP A 47 17.22 -10.83 -8.26
N PRO A 48 17.81 -11.85 -8.93
CA PRO A 48 18.67 -11.62 -10.10
C PRO A 48 17.93 -11.03 -11.32
N LYS A 49 16.61 -11.14 -11.37
CA LYS A 49 15.78 -10.59 -12.46
C LYS A 49 15.35 -9.16 -12.23
N LEU A 50 15.55 -8.65 -11.01
CA LEU A 50 15.15 -7.31 -10.60
C LEU A 50 16.28 -6.31 -10.81
N GLY A 51 15.94 -5.12 -11.26
CA GLY A 51 16.89 -4.01 -11.34
C GLY A 51 17.11 -3.32 -10.01
N LYS A 52 16.08 -3.31 -9.14
CA LYS A 52 16.13 -2.74 -7.79
C LYS A 52 15.17 -3.42 -6.84
N VAL A 53 15.63 -3.63 -5.60
CA VAL A 53 14.80 -4.02 -4.46
C VAL A 53 14.84 -2.90 -3.43
N ILE A 54 13.67 -2.39 -3.08
CA ILE A 54 13.49 -1.29 -2.12
C ILE A 54 12.66 -1.80 -0.96
N THR A 55 13.19 -1.70 0.26
CA THR A 55 12.46 -2.10 1.47
C THR A 55 12.17 -0.88 2.34
N VAL A 56 10.93 -0.75 2.77
CA VAL A 56 10.49 0.19 3.81
C VAL A 56 10.27 -0.60 5.08
N ASP A 57 11.10 -0.38 6.07
CA ASP A 57 11.04 -1.10 7.35
C ASP A 57 11.56 -0.19 8.48
N PHE A 58 11.04 -0.39 9.68
CA PHE A 58 11.48 0.31 10.88
C PHE A 58 12.69 -0.37 11.56
N ARG A 59 13.16 -1.46 11.01
CA ARG A 59 14.30 -2.24 11.51
C ARG A 59 15.04 -2.93 10.38
N TRP A 60 16.26 -3.35 10.64
CA TRP A 60 17.01 -4.21 9.75
C TRP A 60 16.45 -5.63 9.74
N SER A 61 15.51 -5.89 8.86
CA SER A 61 14.98 -7.24 8.62
C SER A 61 15.89 -8.01 7.65
N THR A 62 15.70 -9.33 7.58
CA THR A 62 16.45 -10.15 6.60
C THR A 62 16.25 -9.62 5.18
N THR A 63 15.03 -9.23 4.82
CA THR A 63 14.75 -8.65 3.50
C THR A 63 15.48 -7.31 3.32
N ALA A 64 15.53 -6.45 4.33
CA ALA A 64 16.24 -5.18 4.27
C ALA A 64 17.75 -5.38 4.03
N LEU A 65 18.37 -6.42 4.61
CA LEU A 65 19.78 -6.74 4.41
C LEU A 65 20.13 -7.14 2.97
N TYR A 66 19.14 -7.65 2.22
CA TYR A 66 19.29 -8.03 0.81
C TYR A 66 18.66 -7.04 -0.16
N SER A 67 18.31 -5.86 0.30
CA SER A 67 17.74 -4.79 -0.53
C SER A 67 18.80 -3.80 -0.99
N ASP A 68 18.62 -3.23 -2.19
CA ASP A 68 19.50 -2.18 -2.70
C ASP A 68 19.29 -0.84 -1.99
N ILE A 69 18.07 -0.59 -1.53
CA ILE A 69 17.69 0.64 -0.85
C ILE A 69 16.80 0.28 0.35
N VAL A 70 17.11 0.85 1.50
CA VAL A 70 16.28 0.73 2.70
C VAL A 70 15.81 2.12 3.10
N LEU A 71 14.50 2.30 3.18
CA LEU A 71 13.86 3.54 3.63
C LEU A 71 13.38 3.34 5.07
N PRO A 72 13.86 4.15 6.02
CA PRO A 72 13.49 3.99 7.43
C PRO A 72 12.03 4.44 7.66
N ALA A 73 11.18 3.49 8.05
CA ALA A 73 9.79 3.76 8.40
C ALA A 73 9.66 4.19 9.85
N ALA A 74 8.78 5.15 10.09
CA ALA A 74 8.36 5.50 11.44
C ALA A 74 7.71 4.30 12.14
N PHE A 75 8.09 4.06 13.39
CA PHE A 75 7.54 2.99 14.20
C PHE A 75 6.11 3.31 14.65
N PHE A 76 5.42 2.34 15.21
CA PHE A 76 3.99 2.45 15.55
C PHE A 76 3.65 3.59 16.52
N TYR A 77 4.55 3.98 17.39
CA TYR A 77 4.37 5.12 18.31
C TYR A 77 4.80 6.47 17.74
N GLU A 78 5.40 6.46 16.56
CA GLU A 78 5.95 7.65 15.88
C GLU A 78 4.99 8.22 14.83
N LYS A 79 3.83 7.59 14.63
CA LYS A 79 2.82 8.00 13.64
C LYS A 79 1.41 7.63 14.07
N GLU A 80 0.43 8.30 13.53
CA GLU A 80 -0.97 7.90 13.65
C GLU A 80 -1.35 6.87 12.58
N GLN A 81 -2.10 5.85 12.97
CA GLN A 81 -2.52 4.79 12.06
C GLN A 81 -3.64 3.93 12.61
N PHE A 82 -4.34 3.25 11.70
CA PHE A 82 -5.16 2.12 12.06
C PHE A 82 -4.41 0.81 11.85
N HIS A 83 -4.46 -0.05 12.85
CA HIS A 83 -4.04 -1.43 12.75
C HIS A 83 -5.25 -2.28 12.40
N THR A 84 -5.34 -2.66 11.14
CA THR A 84 -6.34 -3.61 10.68
C THR A 84 -5.83 -5.02 10.94
N LEU A 85 -6.33 -5.67 11.97
CA LEU A 85 -6.05 -7.08 12.20
C LEU A 85 -6.87 -7.88 11.20
N THR A 86 -6.19 -8.48 10.24
CA THR A 86 -6.81 -9.17 9.10
C THR A 86 -7.32 -10.59 9.43
N SER A 87 -7.30 -11.01 10.69
CA SER A 87 -7.86 -12.31 11.05
C SER A 87 -9.39 -12.20 11.15
N SER A 88 -10.08 -13.17 10.59
CA SER A 88 -11.55 -13.29 10.65
C SER A 88 -12.10 -13.40 12.09
N GLU A 89 -11.24 -13.59 13.06
CA GLU A 89 -11.59 -13.76 14.46
C GLU A 89 -11.61 -12.43 15.24
N VAL A 90 -11.00 -11.39 14.70
CA VAL A 90 -10.88 -10.09 15.37
C VAL A 90 -11.76 -9.07 14.67
N ARG A 91 -12.83 -8.67 15.35
CA ARG A 91 -13.83 -7.71 14.85
C ARG A 91 -13.55 -6.28 15.33
N PHE A 92 -12.30 -5.88 15.36
CA PHE A 92 -11.96 -4.48 15.65
C PHE A 92 -10.67 -4.06 14.95
N TRP A 93 -10.58 -2.76 14.67
CA TRP A 93 -9.35 -2.11 14.28
C TRP A 93 -8.82 -1.34 15.47
N ALA A 94 -7.55 -1.55 15.81
CA ALA A 94 -6.90 -0.75 16.82
C ALA A 94 -6.43 0.58 16.23
N TYR A 95 -6.59 1.65 16.99
CA TYR A 95 -6.05 2.96 16.64
C TYR A 95 -4.74 3.18 17.39
N GLY A 96 -3.67 3.43 16.65
CA GLY A 96 -2.38 3.80 17.19
C GLY A 96 -2.20 5.32 17.13
N GLN A 97 -2.20 5.97 18.29
CA GLN A 97 -1.93 7.39 18.39
C GLN A 97 -0.42 7.64 18.40
N LYS A 98 0.02 8.67 17.71
CA LYS A 98 1.40 9.15 17.77
C LYS A 98 1.71 9.58 19.21
N ALA A 99 2.77 9.04 19.77
CA ALA A 99 3.24 9.33 21.12
C ALA A 99 4.58 10.09 21.15
N ILE A 100 5.41 9.90 20.14
CA ILE A 100 6.73 10.52 20.01
C ILE A 100 6.98 10.93 18.54
N ASP A 101 7.91 11.82 18.31
CA ASP A 101 8.34 12.15 16.95
C ASP A 101 9.18 11.03 16.33
N PRO A 102 9.14 10.87 14.99
CA PRO A 102 9.96 9.91 14.30
C PRO A 102 11.46 10.09 14.62
N VAL A 103 12.16 8.98 14.80
CA VAL A 103 13.59 8.98 15.14
C VAL A 103 14.44 9.09 13.88
N GLY A 104 15.41 10.01 13.88
CA GLY A 104 16.34 10.22 12.76
C GLY A 104 15.64 10.60 11.47
N ASP A 105 15.94 9.90 10.37
CA ASP A 105 15.33 10.13 9.06
C ASP A 105 14.05 9.32 8.82
N SER A 106 13.52 8.65 9.85
CA SER A 106 12.31 7.83 9.69
C SER A 106 11.08 8.68 9.38
N ARG A 107 10.22 8.16 8.52
CA ARG A 107 9.00 8.84 8.06
C ARG A 107 7.82 7.89 8.05
N SER A 108 6.61 8.43 8.15
CA SER A 108 5.42 7.64 7.89
C SER A 108 5.39 7.17 6.43
N GLU A 109 4.79 6.03 6.17
CA GLU A 109 4.61 5.52 4.80
C GLU A 109 3.80 6.50 3.96
N TRP A 110 2.87 7.22 4.57
CA TRP A 110 2.09 8.29 3.93
C TRP A 110 3.00 9.38 3.36
N SER A 111 3.86 9.96 4.20
CA SER A 111 4.82 11.00 3.77
C SER A 111 5.82 10.47 2.74
N MET A 112 6.29 9.22 2.89
CA MET A 112 7.19 8.60 1.91
C MET A 112 6.54 8.44 0.54
N VAL A 113 5.30 7.95 0.48
CA VAL A 113 4.58 7.71 -0.78
C VAL A 113 4.28 9.05 -1.47
N ASN A 114 3.85 10.07 -0.74
CA ASN A 114 3.64 11.41 -1.30
C ASN A 114 4.94 12.03 -1.81
N GLY A 115 6.04 11.93 -1.05
CA GLY A 115 7.36 12.37 -1.48
C GLY A 115 7.87 11.66 -2.73
N LEU A 116 7.61 10.34 -2.83
CA LEU A 116 7.95 9.54 -4.01
C LEU A 116 7.11 9.98 -5.22
N ALA A 117 5.81 10.20 -5.05
CA ALA A 117 4.91 10.66 -6.11
C ALA A 117 5.36 12.00 -6.70
N ARG A 118 5.66 12.98 -5.86
CA ARG A 118 6.22 14.28 -6.30
C ARG A 118 7.54 14.10 -7.06
N THR A 119 8.41 13.24 -6.55
CA THR A 119 9.71 13.00 -7.19
C THR A 119 9.53 12.33 -8.54
N ILE A 120 8.63 11.37 -8.67
CA ILE A 120 8.32 10.71 -9.94
C ILE A 120 7.74 11.73 -10.93
N ALA A 121 6.76 12.54 -10.53
CA ALA A 121 6.16 13.56 -11.38
C ALA A 121 7.21 14.55 -11.90
N ARG A 122 8.06 15.07 -11.02
CA ARG A 122 9.15 15.98 -11.39
C ARG A 122 10.16 15.31 -12.34
N ARG A 123 10.60 14.08 -12.02
CA ARG A 123 11.58 13.35 -12.85
C ARG A 123 11.02 12.95 -14.21
N ALA A 124 9.74 12.63 -14.29
CA ALA A 124 9.06 12.37 -15.53
C ALA A 124 9.08 13.61 -16.43
N SER A 125 8.69 14.76 -15.89
CA SER A 125 8.75 16.05 -16.60
C SER A 125 10.16 16.39 -17.10
N GLU A 126 11.19 16.27 -16.24
CA GLU A 126 12.59 16.48 -16.59
C GLU A 126 13.08 15.60 -17.77
N ARG A 127 12.45 14.43 -17.99
CA ARG A 127 12.79 13.46 -19.02
C ARG A 127 11.86 13.48 -20.22
N GLY A 128 10.89 14.40 -20.25
CA GLY A 128 9.89 14.47 -21.31
C GLY A 128 8.94 13.26 -21.33
N LEU A 129 8.73 12.62 -20.19
CA LEU A 129 7.77 11.53 -20.02
C LEU A 129 6.48 12.14 -19.46
N ASP A 130 5.46 12.22 -20.31
CA ASP A 130 4.20 12.87 -19.89
C ASP A 130 3.17 11.89 -19.38
N GLU A 131 3.08 10.71 -19.97
CA GLU A 131 1.94 9.82 -19.79
C GLU A 131 2.34 8.44 -19.29
N TYR A 132 1.43 7.81 -18.58
CA TYR A 132 1.53 6.40 -18.16
C TYR A 132 0.17 5.71 -18.22
N GLN A 133 0.19 4.41 -18.50
CA GLN A 133 -1.00 3.58 -18.47
C GLN A 133 -1.27 3.10 -17.04
N VAL A 134 -2.39 3.49 -16.48
CA VAL A 134 -2.84 2.95 -15.19
C VAL A 134 -3.27 1.48 -15.41
N PRO A 135 -2.74 0.52 -14.64
CA PRO A 135 -3.18 -0.87 -14.74
C PRO A 135 -4.69 -1.00 -14.53
N HIS A 136 -5.32 -1.95 -15.22
CA HIS A 136 -6.76 -2.22 -15.05
C HIS A 136 -7.15 -2.68 -13.64
N GLY A 137 -6.16 -3.03 -12.82
CA GLY A 137 -6.41 -3.53 -11.48
C GLY A 137 -7.07 -4.91 -11.48
N VAL A 138 -7.46 -5.36 -10.30
CA VAL A 138 -8.23 -6.59 -10.14
C VAL A 138 -9.70 -6.22 -10.11
N THR A 139 -10.49 -6.71 -11.06
CA THR A 139 -11.93 -6.42 -11.08
C THR A 139 -12.63 -7.02 -9.86
N PRO A 140 -13.77 -6.44 -9.40
CA PRO A 140 -14.54 -7.03 -8.29
C PRO A 140 -14.93 -8.49 -8.53
N GLU A 141 -15.24 -8.87 -9.78
CA GLU A 141 -15.58 -10.23 -10.17
C GLU A 141 -14.39 -11.16 -9.99
N ARG A 142 -13.20 -10.74 -10.39
CA ARG A 142 -11.95 -11.50 -10.23
C ARG A 142 -11.56 -11.62 -8.75
N CYS A 143 -11.74 -10.56 -7.97
CA CYS A 143 -11.56 -10.61 -6.52
C CYS A 143 -12.55 -11.58 -5.87
N LYS A 144 -13.82 -11.56 -6.29
CA LYS A 144 -14.84 -12.48 -5.78
C LYS A 144 -14.52 -13.94 -6.12
N ALA A 145 -14.03 -14.20 -7.33
CA ALA A 145 -13.63 -15.53 -7.77
C ALA A 145 -12.45 -16.11 -6.98
N VAL A 146 -11.48 -15.25 -6.61
CA VAL A 146 -10.23 -15.69 -5.93
C VAL A 146 -10.36 -15.65 -4.41
N LEU A 147 -11.01 -14.62 -3.85
CA LEU A 147 -11.07 -14.37 -2.40
C LEU A 147 -12.44 -14.73 -1.78
N GLY A 148 -13.41 -15.16 -2.58
CA GLY A 148 -14.78 -15.41 -2.12
C GLY A 148 -15.54 -14.13 -1.74
N ARG A 149 -14.93 -12.97 -1.83
CA ARG A 149 -15.54 -11.66 -1.56
C ARG A 149 -15.06 -10.61 -2.55
N ALA A 150 -15.92 -9.66 -2.89
CA ALA A 150 -15.53 -8.50 -3.66
C ALA A 150 -14.67 -7.56 -2.78
N LEU A 151 -13.49 -7.17 -3.26
CA LEU A 151 -12.77 -6.04 -2.68
C LEU A 151 -13.43 -4.76 -3.18
N THR A 152 -13.79 -3.89 -2.26
CA THR A 152 -14.31 -2.58 -2.62
C THR A 152 -13.13 -1.73 -3.10
N ILE A 153 -13.01 -1.54 -4.40
CA ILE A 153 -12.10 -0.52 -4.94
C ILE A 153 -12.70 0.83 -4.55
N PRO A 154 -11.93 1.72 -3.90
CA PRO A 154 -12.42 3.06 -3.59
C PRO A 154 -13.01 3.71 -4.84
N ASP A 155 -14.19 4.30 -4.74
CA ASP A 155 -14.89 4.89 -5.89
C ASP A 155 -14.06 5.96 -6.60
N ALA A 156 -13.17 6.63 -5.86
CA ALA A 156 -12.21 7.58 -6.42
C ALA A 156 -11.19 6.96 -7.37
N LEU A 157 -10.87 5.67 -7.23
CA LEU A 157 -9.89 4.97 -8.07
C LEU A 157 -10.51 4.26 -9.27
N ARG A 158 -11.80 3.91 -9.20
CA ARG A 158 -12.49 3.21 -10.29
C ARG A 158 -12.42 3.94 -11.64
N PRO A 159 -12.66 5.27 -11.68
CA PRO A 159 -12.64 5.99 -12.96
C PRO A 159 -11.27 6.06 -13.62
N ILE A 160 -10.17 5.87 -12.87
CA ILE A 160 -8.81 6.00 -13.39
C ILE A 160 -8.20 4.67 -13.82
N LEU A 161 -8.76 3.53 -13.39
CA LEU A 161 -8.24 2.22 -13.75
C LEU A 161 -8.33 1.96 -15.27
N GLY A 162 -7.24 1.52 -15.86
CA GLY A 162 -7.17 1.26 -17.30
C GLY A 162 -7.10 2.51 -18.18
N THR A 163 -7.00 3.71 -17.60
CA THR A 163 -6.90 4.96 -18.37
C THR A 163 -5.45 5.40 -18.59
N LEU A 164 -5.25 6.22 -19.60
CA LEU A 164 -4.02 6.96 -19.78
C LEU A 164 -4.06 8.21 -18.88
N ARG A 165 -3.02 8.43 -18.10
CA ARG A 165 -2.92 9.54 -17.14
C ARG A 165 -1.57 10.22 -17.27
N HIS A 166 -1.48 11.43 -16.77
CA HIS A 166 -0.24 12.19 -16.77
C HIS A 166 0.52 12.04 -15.46
N PHE A 167 1.85 11.97 -15.53
CA PHE A 167 2.69 11.82 -14.32
C PHE A 167 2.54 12.99 -13.34
N HIS A 168 2.28 14.20 -13.83
CA HIS A 168 2.09 15.37 -12.98
C HIS A 168 0.82 15.31 -12.11
N GLU A 169 -0.16 14.47 -12.46
CA GLU A 169 -1.40 14.28 -11.71
C GLU A 169 -1.24 13.34 -10.50
N ILE A 170 -0.14 12.57 -10.41
CA ILE A 170 0.03 11.57 -9.35
C ILE A 170 -0.04 12.16 -7.94
N PRO A 171 0.63 13.30 -7.62
CA PRO A 171 0.50 13.93 -6.32
C PRO A 171 -0.93 14.34 -5.99
N ASP A 172 -1.66 14.89 -6.96
CA ASP A 172 -3.04 15.32 -6.78
C ASP A 172 -3.99 14.12 -6.54
N LEU A 173 -3.75 13.00 -7.22
CA LEU A 173 -4.50 11.76 -6.98
C LEU A 173 -4.32 11.24 -5.54
N LEU A 174 -3.11 11.26 -5.02
CA LEU A 174 -2.82 10.80 -3.66
C LEU A 174 -3.39 11.74 -2.60
N THR A 175 -3.30 13.04 -2.82
CA THR A 175 -3.80 14.05 -1.89
C THR A 175 -5.28 14.41 -2.11
N MET A 176 -5.98 13.74 -3.03
CA MET A 176 -7.35 14.07 -3.42
C MET A 176 -7.50 15.54 -3.82
N ASN A 177 -6.65 15.98 -4.75
CA ASN A 177 -6.55 17.37 -5.21
C ASN A 177 -6.26 18.38 -4.08
N GLY A 178 -5.32 18.03 -3.20
CA GLY A 178 -4.90 18.88 -2.09
C GLY A 178 -5.83 18.86 -0.86
N LYS A 179 -6.86 17.98 -0.87
CA LYS A 179 -7.72 17.79 0.31
C LYS A 179 -6.94 17.22 1.49
N TYR A 180 -5.98 16.33 1.21
CA TYR A 180 -5.13 15.71 2.22
C TYR A 180 -3.77 16.37 2.24
N SER A 181 -3.24 16.62 3.43
CA SER A 181 -1.84 17.01 3.61
C SER A 181 -0.92 15.86 3.19
N GLU A 182 0.25 16.18 2.65
CA GLU A 182 1.27 15.19 2.29
C GLU A 182 1.99 14.61 3.50
N ASP A 183 2.05 15.33 4.59
CA ASP A 183 2.78 14.95 5.81
C ASP A 183 1.87 14.57 6.97
N ASP A 184 0.58 14.94 6.90
CA ASP A 184 -0.41 14.70 7.95
C ASP A 184 -1.57 13.85 7.44
N VAL A 185 -1.83 12.75 8.11
CA VAL A 185 -2.89 11.80 7.77
C VAL A 185 -4.26 12.14 8.36
N GLU A 186 -4.37 13.18 9.19
CA GLU A 186 -5.58 13.52 9.96
C GLU A 186 -6.85 13.54 9.12
N GLN A 187 -6.85 14.32 8.03
CA GLN A 187 -8.02 14.43 7.17
C GLN A 187 -8.31 13.14 6.42
N ALA A 188 -7.28 12.41 6.00
CA ALA A 188 -7.45 11.12 5.33
C ALA A 188 -8.07 10.07 6.27
N LEU A 189 -7.67 10.06 7.55
CA LEU A 189 -8.25 9.19 8.57
C LEU A 189 -9.70 9.56 8.88
N LYS A 190 -10.03 10.85 8.99
CA LYS A 190 -11.42 11.32 9.16
C LYS A 190 -12.31 10.83 8.03
N ASP A 191 -11.91 11.06 6.79
CA ASP A 191 -12.65 10.64 5.61
C ASP A 191 -12.80 9.11 5.54
N MET A 192 -11.76 8.38 5.95
CA MET A 192 -11.83 6.92 6.01
C MET A 192 -12.88 6.45 7.01
N VAL A 193 -12.91 7.04 8.21
CA VAL A 193 -13.90 6.71 9.24
C VAL A 193 -15.33 7.01 8.74
N GLU A 194 -15.56 8.18 8.15
CA GLU A 194 -16.87 8.53 7.60
C GLU A 194 -17.32 7.56 6.49
N ARG A 195 -16.43 7.21 5.57
CA ARG A 195 -16.75 6.23 4.51
C ARG A 195 -17.06 4.85 5.07
N CYS A 196 -16.33 4.40 6.09
CA CYS A 196 -16.59 3.11 6.74
C CYS A 196 -17.95 3.14 7.48
N LYS A 197 -18.30 4.25 8.09
CA LYS A 197 -19.60 4.48 8.72
C LYS A 197 -20.73 4.44 7.68
N ASP A 198 -20.62 5.24 6.63
CA ASP A 198 -21.62 5.30 5.55
C ASP A 198 -21.82 3.96 4.84
N ALA A 199 -20.76 3.16 4.75
CA ALA A 199 -20.81 1.81 4.21
C ALA A 199 -21.33 0.76 5.20
N GLY A 200 -21.69 1.14 6.43
CA GLY A 200 -22.13 0.21 7.47
C GLY A 200 -21.06 -0.78 7.94
N ILE A 201 -19.78 -0.43 7.74
CA ILE A 201 -18.65 -1.27 8.17
C ILE A 201 -18.47 -1.19 9.67
N PHE A 202 -18.62 0.00 10.25
CA PHE A 202 -18.50 0.18 11.69
C PHE A 202 -19.83 0.03 12.40
N GLU A 203 -19.82 -0.53 13.62
CA GLU A 203 -20.96 -0.57 14.50
C GLU A 203 -21.22 0.83 15.11
N GLY A 204 -22.40 1.41 14.85
CA GLY A 204 -22.83 2.66 15.50
C GLY A 204 -22.27 3.94 14.87
N GLU A 205 -22.51 5.04 15.59
CA GLU A 205 -22.10 6.40 15.20
C GLU A 205 -20.64 6.68 15.61
N GLU A 206 -19.70 6.29 14.77
CA GLU A 206 -18.27 6.47 15.02
C GLU A 206 -17.74 7.79 14.43
N SER A 207 -16.77 8.39 15.12
CA SER A 207 -15.94 9.48 14.61
C SER A 207 -14.48 9.22 14.96
N LEU A 208 -13.54 9.88 14.28
CA LEU A 208 -12.13 9.71 14.57
C LEU A 208 -11.79 10.08 16.02
N GLU A 209 -12.43 11.12 16.58
CA GLU A 209 -12.25 11.56 17.97
C GLU A 209 -12.72 10.50 18.97
N LYS A 210 -13.88 9.88 18.73
CA LYS A 210 -14.39 8.77 19.57
C LYS A 210 -13.44 7.57 19.53
N ILE A 211 -12.95 7.24 18.34
CA ILE A 211 -12.02 6.13 18.14
C ILE A 211 -10.69 6.41 18.83
N ARG A 212 -10.15 7.64 18.71
CA ARG A 212 -8.94 8.06 19.44
C ARG A 212 -9.09 7.91 20.94
N ALA A 213 -10.19 8.39 21.49
CA ALA A 213 -10.43 8.33 22.94
C ALA A 213 -10.52 6.90 23.45
N ARG A 214 -11.05 5.98 22.66
CA ARG A 214 -11.24 4.57 23.02
C ARG A 214 -10.06 3.66 22.62
N GLY A 215 -9.31 4.04 21.59
CA GLY A 215 -8.20 3.28 21.05
C GLY A 215 -8.57 2.18 20.06
N PHE A 216 -9.84 2.00 19.73
CA PHE A 216 -10.28 1.00 18.75
C PHE A 216 -11.66 1.31 18.20
N VAL A 217 -12.01 0.64 17.08
CA VAL A 217 -13.37 0.62 16.52
C VAL A 217 -13.76 -0.82 16.19
N LYS A 218 -15.01 -1.17 16.49
CA LYS A 218 -15.58 -2.47 16.07
C LYS A 218 -16.13 -2.37 14.66
N TYR A 219 -16.06 -3.48 13.95
CA TYR A 219 -16.69 -3.59 12.64
C TYR A 219 -17.58 -4.84 12.54
N ASN A 220 -18.58 -4.78 11.67
CA ASN A 220 -19.57 -5.83 11.38
C ASN A 220 -18.99 -7.00 10.58
#